data_b2e6919f0a4af86ddf37d29e35c726bd
#
_entry.id   b2e6919f0a4af86ddf37d29e35c726bd
#
_cell.length_a   1.000
_cell.length_b   1.000
_cell.length_c   1.000
_cell.angle_alpha   90.00
_cell.angle_beta   90.00
_cell.angle_gamma   90.00
#
_symmetry.space_group_name_H-M   'P 1'
#
loop_
_entity.id
_entity.type
_entity.pdbx_description
1 polymer ?
#
loop_
_entity_poly.entity_id
_entity_poly.type
_entity_poly.pdbx_seq_one_letter_code
_entity_poly.pdbx_strand_id
1 'polypeptide(L)'
;NNAFNFHRSKRITRMLEEKYQLLPAERKRDKIHEVARKVDIGKGDMKKQIASVLLSLATRYRFQSMGEYRALLSLYNIHVEETRGKVGEREYHGLVYSATDDKGNKVGNPFKASLFGKSTGYAAIEKRFSLSKKQIAEGKFTEPTKRTVFQALGETYHRDKFISLLKDKGIDTVLRLTDEGRIYGATFIDHRTGCVLNGSRMGKELSANALQEHFTLPYANEKPIPFTLHSEETVPEQFVMQDDNENPSFGLGLLNPSGQAVNVEEEDFIRKMKRRKKRKGKGRTI
;
A
#
# COMPACT_ATOMS: atom_id res chain seq x y z
N ASN A 1 11.25 -42.09 5.25
CA ASN A 1 10.55 -41.34 4.21
C ASN A 1 9.25 -40.73 4.75
N ASN A 2 9.36 -39.64 5.54
CA ASN A 2 8.21 -39.06 6.28
C ASN A 2 7.12 -38.43 5.36
N ALA A 3 7.46 -38.02 4.14
CA ALA A 3 6.50 -37.42 3.19
C ALA A 3 5.41 -38.42 2.76
N PHE A 4 5.75 -39.71 2.63
CA PHE A 4 4.77 -40.71 2.22
C PHE A 4 3.75 -41.02 3.34
N ASN A 5 4.20 -40.96 4.58
CA ASN A 5 3.32 -41.18 5.73
C ASN A 5 2.33 -40.05 5.94
N PHE A 6 2.76 -38.80 5.65
CA PHE A 6 1.87 -37.65 5.74
C PHE A 6 0.70 -37.72 4.75
N HIS A 7 0.98 -38.03 3.46
CA HIS A 7 -0.08 -38.16 2.46
C HIS A 7 -1.04 -39.33 2.76
N ARG A 8 -0.52 -40.44 3.27
CA ARG A 8 -1.33 -41.59 3.66
C ARG A 8 -2.22 -41.28 4.86
N SER A 9 -1.68 -40.67 5.90
CA SER A 9 -2.42 -40.20 7.07
C SER A 9 -3.53 -39.23 6.69
N LYS A 10 -3.25 -38.24 5.88
CA LYS A 10 -4.22 -37.26 5.39
C LYS A 10 -5.38 -37.89 4.62
N ARG A 11 -5.09 -38.90 3.79
CA ARG A 11 -6.09 -39.65 3.04
C ARG A 11 -7.00 -40.46 3.98
N ILE A 12 -6.44 -41.11 4.98
CA ILE A 12 -7.20 -41.87 5.97
C ILE A 12 -8.09 -40.94 6.79
N THR A 13 -7.57 -39.82 7.25
CA THR A 13 -8.35 -38.83 8.00
C THR A 13 -9.57 -38.34 7.17
N ARG A 14 -9.42 -38.04 5.91
CA ARG A 14 -10.55 -37.62 5.03
C ARG A 14 -11.59 -38.77 4.90
N MET A 15 -11.16 -39.98 4.71
CA MET A 15 -12.09 -41.11 4.62
C MET A 15 -12.88 -41.32 5.93
N LEU A 16 -12.26 -41.09 7.08
CA LEU A 16 -12.93 -41.21 8.38
C LEU A 16 -13.90 -40.04 8.60
N GLU A 17 -13.50 -38.82 8.25
CA GLU A 17 -14.35 -37.62 8.31
C GLU A 17 -15.62 -37.82 7.46
N GLU A 18 -15.47 -38.32 6.24
CA GLU A 18 -16.58 -38.58 5.32
C GLU A 18 -17.49 -39.75 5.85
N LYS A 19 -16.89 -40.85 6.27
CA LYS A 19 -17.61 -42.01 6.78
C LYS A 19 -18.44 -41.72 8.02
N TYR A 20 -17.92 -40.90 8.93
CA TYR A 20 -18.57 -40.57 10.21
C TYR A 20 -19.21 -39.19 10.23
N GLN A 21 -19.31 -38.51 9.07
CA GLN A 21 -19.86 -37.16 8.93
C GLN A 21 -19.26 -36.16 9.92
N LEU A 22 -17.97 -36.33 10.21
CA LEU A 22 -17.25 -35.42 11.11
C LEU A 22 -16.90 -34.11 10.39
N LEU A 23 -16.82 -33.04 11.16
CA LEU A 23 -16.30 -31.79 10.65
C LEU A 23 -14.82 -31.94 10.25
N PRO A 24 -14.41 -31.57 9.02
CA PRO A 24 -13.04 -31.70 8.57
C PRO A 24 -12.06 -31.04 9.54
N ALA A 25 -11.09 -31.83 10.05
CA ALA A 25 -10.02 -31.32 10.91
C ALA A 25 -9.07 -30.34 10.16
N GLU A 26 -8.98 -30.50 8.84
CA GLU A 26 -8.38 -29.48 8.01
C GLU A 26 -9.29 -28.24 8.07
N ARG A 27 -8.82 -27.22 8.76
CA ARG A 27 -9.34 -25.89 8.50
C ARG A 27 -9.24 -25.71 6.99
N LYS A 28 -10.37 -25.85 6.26
CA LYS A 28 -10.44 -25.20 4.96
C LYS A 28 -9.93 -23.80 5.26
N ARG A 29 -8.76 -23.47 4.74
CA ARG A 29 -8.46 -22.07 4.50
C ARG A 29 -9.53 -21.70 3.49
N ASP A 30 -10.72 -21.47 3.98
CA ASP A 30 -11.64 -20.64 3.29
C ASP A 30 -10.75 -19.48 2.93
N LYS A 31 -10.51 -19.32 1.66
CA LYS A 31 -10.01 -18.08 1.13
C LYS A 31 -11.11 -17.10 1.49
N ILE A 32 -11.13 -16.75 2.76
CA ILE A 32 -11.96 -15.70 3.28
C ILE A 32 -11.39 -14.50 2.52
N HIS A 33 -12.05 -14.19 1.43
CA HIS A 33 -12.01 -12.86 0.87
C HIS A 33 -12.69 -11.98 1.92
N GLU A 34 -12.08 -11.96 3.10
CA GLU A 34 -12.48 -11.04 4.15
C GLU A 34 -12.25 -9.68 3.55
N VAL A 35 -13.35 -9.00 3.28
CA VAL A 35 -13.30 -7.65 2.75
C VAL A 35 -12.47 -6.87 3.75
N ALA A 36 -11.33 -6.35 3.31
CA ALA A 36 -10.47 -5.58 4.19
C ALA A 36 -11.31 -4.48 4.86
N ARG A 37 -11.26 -4.43 6.17
CA ARG A 37 -11.98 -3.43 6.97
C ARG A 37 -10.99 -2.37 7.41
N LYS A 38 -11.42 -1.12 7.49
CA LYS A 38 -10.61 -0.04 8.07
C LYS A 38 -10.18 -0.42 9.48
N VAL A 39 -8.95 -0.08 9.82
CA VAL A 39 -8.44 -0.21 11.19
C VAL A 39 -9.24 0.71 12.09
N ASP A 40 -9.81 0.15 13.14
CA ASP A 40 -10.61 0.83 14.13
C ASP A 40 -9.84 0.85 15.46
N ILE A 41 -9.42 2.04 15.87
CA ILE A 41 -8.62 2.26 17.07
C ILE A 41 -9.41 1.85 18.34
N GLY A 42 -10.74 2.05 18.33
CA GLY A 42 -11.61 1.73 19.46
C GLY A 42 -11.78 0.24 19.73
N LYS A 43 -11.54 -0.61 18.74
CA LYS A 43 -11.71 -2.08 18.89
C LYS A 43 -10.50 -2.78 19.49
N GLY A 44 -9.41 -2.07 19.78
CA GLY A 44 -8.18 -2.67 20.29
C GLY A 44 -7.47 -3.58 19.28
N ASP A 45 -6.44 -4.29 19.72
CA ASP A 45 -5.63 -5.22 18.92
C ASP A 45 -5.24 -4.73 17.50
N MET A 46 -4.75 -3.48 17.45
CA MET A 46 -4.36 -2.83 16.21
C MET A 46 -3.40 -3.68 15.36
N LYS A 47 -2.53 -4.46 16.01
CA LYS A 47 -1.60 -5.33 15.30
C LYS A 47 -2.34 -6.39 14.47
N LYS A 48 -3.37 -7.04 15.03
CA LYS A 48 -4.14 -8.07 14.30
C LYS A 48 -4.96 -7.44 13.18
N GLN A 49 -5.56 -6.27 13.44
CA GLN A 49 -6.31 -5.55 12.43
C GLN A 49 -5.41 -5.19 11.24
N ILE A 50 -4.24 -4.57 11.49
CA ILE A 50 -3.26 -4.23 10.45
C ILE A 50 -2.82 -5.51 9.69
N ALA A 51 -2.52 -6.60 10.40
CA ALA A 51 -2.11 -7.85 9.77
C ALA A 51 -3.18 -8.40 8.82
N SER A 52 -4.46 -8.37 9.21
CA SER A 52 -5.59 -8.80 8.38
C SER A 52 -5.71 -7.95 7.12
N VAL A 53 -5.63 -6.62 7.26
CA VAL A 53 -5.67 -5.69 6.13
C VAL A 53 -4.51 -5.96 5.17
N LEU A 54 -3.27 -5.99 5.66
CA LEU A 54 -2.08 -6.23 4.84
C LEU A 54 -2.18 -7.54 4.04
N LEU A 55 -2.67 -8.61 4.65
CA LEU A 55 -2.85 -9.89 3.98
C LEU A 55 -3.93 -9.82 2.90
N SER A 56 -5.07 -9.21 3.19
CA SER A 56 -6.19 -9.06 2.27
C SER A 56 -5.81 -8.21 1.05
N LEU A 57 -5.18 -7.05 1.27
CA LEU A 57 -4.75 -6.16 0.19
C LEU A 57 -3.66 -6.78 -0.67
N ALA A 58 -2.78 -7.54 -0.04
CA ALA A 58 -1.72 -8.25 -0.73
C ALA A 58 -2.23 -9.25 -1.78
N THR A 59 -3.36 -9.86 -1.58
CA THR A 59 -3.92 -10.84 -2.52
C THR A 59 -4.82 -10.21 -3.57
N ARG A 60 -5.43 -9.08 -3.26
CA ARG A 60 -6.49 -8.47 -4.07
C ARG A 60 -6.00 -7.36 -5.00
N TYR A 61 -5.01 -6.56 -4.55
CA TYR A 61 -4.62 -5.35 -5.29
C TYR A 61 -3.26 -5.46 -5.96
N ARG A 62 -3.14 -4.79 -7.11
CA ARG A 62 -1.94 -4.60 -7.91
C ARG A 62 -1.52 -3.14 -7.83
N PHE A 63 -0.28 -2.91 -7.44
CA PHE A 63 0.31 -1.58 -7.31
C PHE A 63 1.78 -1.62 -7.75
N GLN A 64 2.29 -0.54 -8.33
CA GLN A 64 3.57 -0.51 -9.03
C GLN A 64 4.62 0.39 -8.35
N SER A 65 4.23 1.09 -7.30
CA SER A 65 5.12 2.01 -6.57
C SER A 65 4.75 2.11 -5.10
N MET A 66 5.69 2.61 -4.30
CA MET A 66 5.43 2.88 -2.89
C MET A 66 4.33 3.95 -2.69
N GLY A 67 4.26 4.94 -3.59
CA GLY A 67 3.20 5.96 -3.55
C GLY A 67 1.79 5.37 -3.74
N GLU A 68 1.64 4.43 -4.68
CA GLU A 68 0.40 3.69 -4.89
C GLU A 68 0.05 2.80 -3.69
N TYR A 69 1.06 2.14 -3.11
CA TYR A 69 0.88 1.32 -1.92
C TYR A 69 0.45 2.15 -0.71
N ARG A 70 1.07 3.32 -0.49
CA ARG A 70 0.67 4.27 0.57
C ARG A 70 -0.77 4.74 0.39
N ALA A 71 -1.16 5.10 -0.83
CA ALA A 71 -2.51 5.53 -1.15
C ALA A 71 -3.55 4.41 -0.91
N LEU A 72 -3.22 3.17 -1.24
CA LEU A 72 -4.08 2.03 -0.95
C LEU A 72 -4.25 1.83 0.56
N LEU A 73 -3.17 1.87 1.33
CA LEU A 73 -3.19 1.66 2.77
C LEU A 73 -3.93 2.78 3.52
N SER A 74 -3.85 4.03 3.04
CA SER A 74 -4.53 5.15 3.67
C SER A 74 -6.06 5.01 3.69
N LEU A 75 -6.65 4.31 2.71
CA LEU A 75 -8.09 3.98 2.72
C LEU A 75 -8.50 3.10 3.91
N TYR A 76 -7.54 2.40 4.50
CA TYR A 76 -7.76 1.46 5.59
C TYR A 76 -7.19 1.95 6.93
N ASN A 77 -6.92 3.25 7.04
CA ASN A 77 -6.35 3.86 8.24
C ASN A 77 -4.99 3.27 8.61
N ILE A 78 -4.16 3.00 7.61
CA ILE A 78 -2.79 2.52 7.79
C ILE A 78 -1.83 3.45 7.07
N HIS A 79 -0.85 3.94 7.79
CA HIS A 79 0.29 4.67 7.26
C HIS A 79 1.51 3.76 7.18
N VAL A 80 2.29 3.87 6.10
CA VAL A 80 3.53 3.11 5.92
C VAL A 80 4.70 4.03 5.63
N GLU A 81 5.80 3.81 6.34
CA GLU A 81 7.05 4.55 6.19
C GLU A 81 8.19 3.62 5.81
N GLU A 82 9.08 4.12 4.97
CA GLU A 82 10.34 3.49 4.66
C GLU A 82 11.37 3.90 5.69
N THR A 83 12.07 2.92 6.23
CA THR A 83 13.18 3.15 7.14
C THR A 83 14.46 2.60 6.51
N ARG A 84 15.45 3.45 6.38
CA ARG A 84 16.79 3.09 5.90
C ARG A 84 17.78 3.34 7.00
N GLY A 85 18.78 2.49 7.12
CA GLY A 85 19.81 2.67 8.10
C GLY A 85 20.94 1.68 7.92
N LYS A 86 21.97 1.81 8.76
CA LYS A 86 23.16 0.97 8.75
C LYS A 86 23.38 0.40 10.15
N VAL A 87 23.57 -0.90 10.23
CA VAL A 87 23.90 -1.60 11.48
C VAL A 87 25.22 -2.33 11.27
N GLY A 88 26.30 -1.76 11.80
CA GLY A 88 27.66 -2.18 11.45
C GLY A 88 27.94 -1.90 9.99
N GLU A 89 28.37 -2.91 9.22
CA GLU A 89 28.63 -2.82 7.78
C GLU A 89 27.38 -3.13 6.91
N ARG A 90 26.27 -3.53 7.52
CA ARG A 90 25.07 -3.93 6.78
C ARG A 90 24.08 -2.79 6.71
N GLU A 91 23.72 -2.43 5.49
CA GLU A 91 22.59 -1.54 5.24
C GLU A 91 21.29 -2.30 5.33
N TYR A 92 20.26 -1.67 5.89
CA TYR A 92 18.92 -2.21 5.91
C TYR A 92 17.93 -1.22 5.30
N HIS A 93 16.95 -1.77 4.60
CA HIS A 93 15.80 -1.06 4.09
C HIS A 93 14.56 -1.78 4.60
N GLY A 94 13.80 -1.12 5.43
CA GLY A 94 12.64 -1.68 6.11
C GLY A 94 11.37 -0.87 5.90
N LEU A 95 10.24 -1.42 6.34
CA LEU A 95 8.96 -0.72 6.41
C LEU A 95 8.44 -0.73 7.85
N VAL A 96 7.78 0.37 8.20
CA VAL A 96 7.07 0.54 9.47
C VAL A 96 5.64 0.93 9.18
N TYR A 97 4.70 0.25 9.83
CA TYR A 97 3.27 0.47 9.68
C TYR A 97 2.70 1.10 10.95
N SER A 98 1.90 2.14 10.80
CA SER A 98 1.21 2.82 11.89
C SER A 98 -0.29 2.85 11.61
N ALA A 99 -1.11 2.68 12.64
CA ALA A 99 -2.53 3.00 12.53
C ALA A 99 -2.71 4.52 12.42
N THR A 100 -3.74 4.95 11.72
CA THR A 100 -4.13 6.36 11.65
C THR A 100 -5.58 6.54 12.05
N ASP A 101 -5.93 7.74 12.47
CA ASP A 101 -7.30 8.17 12.57
C ASP A 101 -7.89 8.50 11.17
N ASP A 102 -9.17 8.83 11.10
CA ASP A 102 -9.83 9.20 9.85
C ASP A 102 -9.30 10.53 9.25
N LYS A 103 -8.53 11.30 10.02
CA LYS A 103 -7.85 12.53 9.57
C LYS A 103 -6.44 12.25 9.05
N GLY A 104 -5.97 10.99 9.15
CA GLY A 104 -4.63 10.59 8.73
C GLY A 104 -3.53 10.78 9.79
N ASN A 105 -3.86 11.22 11.02
CA ASN A 105 -2.88 11.35 12.08
C ASN A 105 -2.51 9.97 12.62
N LYS A 106 -1.23 9.75 12.87
CA LYS A 106 -0.74 8.49 13.43
C LYS A 106 -1.20 8.31 14.87
N VAL A 107 -1.68 7.12 15.19
CA VAL A 107 -2.17 6.77 16.53
C VAL A 107 -1.50 5.48 17.01
N GLY A 108 -1.07 5.49 18.26
CA GLY A 108 -0.41 4.35 18.89
C GLY A 108 1.03 4.13 18.42
N ASN A 109 1.60 3.01 18.81
CA ASN A 109 2.98 2.68 18.48
C ASN A 109 3.12 2.12 17.07
N PRO A 110 4.17 2.52 16.33
CA PRO A 110 4.44 1.96 15.01
C PRO A 110 4.91 0.50 15.10
N PHE A 111 4.57 -0.29 14.10
CA PHE A 111 4.90 -1.71 13.99
C PHE A 111 5.92 -1.95 12.87
N LYS A 112 7.04 -2.59 13.18
CA LYS A 112 8.00 -3.02 12.15
C LYS A 112 7.36 -4.08 11.25
N ALA A 113 7.60 -4.02 9.95
CA ALA A 113 7.07 -4.98 8.97
C ALA A 113 7.36 -6.45 9.34
N SER A 114 8.52 -6.71 9.96
CA SER A 114 8.90 -8.07 10.40
C SER A 114 7.91 -8.71 11.39
N LEU A 115 7.09 -7.91 12.09
CA LEU A 115 6.06 -8.41 13.00
C LEU A 115 4.85 -9.01 12.28
N PHE A 116 4.69 -8.71 10.98
CA PHE A 116 3.60 -9.21 10.12
C PHE A 116 4.05 -10.31 9.15
N GLY A 117 5.34 -10.67 9.17
CA GLY A 117 5.91 -11.72 8.34
C GLY A 117 6.77 -11.19 7.19
N LYS A 118 7.39 -12.14 6.47
CA LYS A 118 8.33 -11.81 5.38
C LYS A 118 7.67 -11.12 4.18
N SER A 119 6.38 -11.35 3.95
CA SER A 119 5.63 -10.83 2.80
C SER A 119 5.31 -9.34 2.87
N THR A 120 5.47 -8.72 4.04
CA THR A 120 5.15 -7.30 4.30
C THR A 120 6.39 -6.42 4.36
N GLY A 121 7.60 -7.00 4.27
CA GLY A 121 8.86 -6.26 4.25
C GLY A 121 9.13 -5.59 2.90
N TYR A 122 10.02 -4.59 2.89
CA TYR A 122 10.35 -3.79 1.71
C TYR A 122 10.68 -4.65 0.48
N ALA A 123 11.60 -5.59 0.58
CA ALA A 123 12.00 -6.44 -0.53
C ALA A 123 10.85 -7.28 -1.13
N ALA A 124 9.87 -7.67 -0.31
CA ALA A 124 8.70 -8.40 -0.79
C ALA A 124 7.72 -7.48 -1.52
N ILE A 125 7.54 -6.26 -1.01
CA ILE A 125 6.69 -5.24 -1.64
C ILE A 125 7.31 -4.78 -2.97
N GLU A 126 8.63 -4.56 -3.04
CA GLU A 126 9.35 -4.20 -4.25
C GLU A 126 9.21 -5.28 -5.36
N LYS A 127 9.36 -6.56 -5.01
CA LYS A 127 9.08 -7.66 -5.95
C LYS A 127 7.66 -7.62 -6.49
N ARG A 128 6.72 -7.18 -5.66
CA ARG A 128 5.32 -7.02 -6.04
C ARG A 128 5.10 -5.91 -7.06
N PHE A 129 5.85 -4.79 -6.97
CA PHE A 129 5.79 -3.73 -7.97
C PHE A 129 6.09 -4.27 -9.37
N SER A 130 7.17 -5.02 -9.52
CA SER A 130 7.57 -5.62 -10.81
C SER A 130 6.55 -6.62 -11.34
N LEU A 131 5.99 -7.46 -10.45
CA LEU A 131 4.95 -8.42 -10.82
C LEU A 131 3.65 -7.71 -11.24
N SER A 132 3.21 -6.72 -10.46
CA SER A 132 2.01 -5.94 -10.73
C SER A 132 2.11 -5.16 -12.04
N LYS A 133 3.28 -4.59 -12.34
CA LYS A 133 3.53 -3.90 -13.61
C LYS A 133 3.25 -4.81 -14.81
N LYS A 134 3.74 -6.05 -14.79
CA LYS A 134 3.49 -7.05 -15.84
C LYS A 134 2.00 -7.38 -15.92
N GLN A 135 1.37 -7.72 -14.79
CA GLN A 135 -0.04 -8.11 -14.75
C GLN A 135 -0.98 -6.99 -15.22
N ILE A 136 -0.69 -5.73 -14.88
CA ILE A 136 -1.51 -4.58 -15.31
C ILE A 136 -1.38 -4.37 -16.81
N ALA A 137 -0.17 -4.49 -17.37
CA ALA A 137 0.08 -4.36 -18.80
C ALA A 137 -0.59 -5.50 -19.59
N GLU A 138 -0.39 -6.76 -19.19
CA GLU A 138 -0.97 -7.93 -19.83
C GLU A 138 -2.51 -7.92 -19.79
N GLY A 139 -3.09 -7.55 -18.64
CA GLY A 139 -4.54 -7.49 -18.43
C GLY A 139 -5.21 -6.24 -19.00
N LYS A 140 -4.45 -5.29 -19.55
CA LYS A 140 -4.96 -3.99 -20.07
C LYS A 140 -5.88 -3.26 -19.06
N PHE A 141 -5.61 -3.42 -17.77
CA PHE A 141 -6.49 -2.90 -16.70
C PHE A 141 -6.47 -1.37 -16.58
N THR A 142 -5.50 -0.71 -17.18
CA THR A 142 -5.39 0.75 -17.17
C THR A 142 -6.53 1.41 -17.95
N GLU A 143 -6.87 0.88 -19.12
CA GLU A 143 -7.86 1.48 -20.03
C GLU A 143 -9.28 1.59 -19.45
N PRO A 144 -9.86 0.55 -18.82
CA PRO A 144 -11.18 0.66 -18.23
C PRO A 144 -11.23 1.71 -17.11
N THR A 145 -10.20 1.77 -16.26
CA THR A 145 -10.10 2.75 -15.19
C THR A 145 -9.94 4.16 -15.76
N LYS A 146 -9.03 4.36 -16.72
CA LYS A 146 -8.80 5.62 -17.42
C LYS A 146 -10.10 6.17 -18.01
N ARG A 147 -10.83 5.35 -18.76
CA ARG A 147 -12.11 5.74 -19.39
C ARG A 147 -13.13 6.22 -18.37
N THR A 148 -13.27 5.48 -17.24
CA THR A 148 -14.20 5.85 -16.18
C THR A 148 -13.81 7.17 -15.51
N VAL A 149 -12.51 7.40 -15.30
CA VAL A 149 -12.00 8.64 -14.70
C VAL A 149 -12.21 9.82 -15.65
N PHE A 150 -11.94 9.67 -16.94
CA PHE A 150 -12.22 10.72 -17.93
C PHE A 150 -13.70 11.08 -18.04
N GLN A 151 -14.57 10.07 -18.03
CA GLN A 151 -16.01 10.31 -18.03
C GLN A 151 -16.42 11.16 -16.80
N ALA A 152 -15.98 10.78 -15.60
CA ALA A 152 -16.29 11.54 -14.39
C ALA A 152 -15.71 12.97 -14.43
N LEU A 153 -14.51 13.14 -15.02
CA LEU A 153 -13.90 14.45 -15.17
C LEU A 153 -14.72 15.35 -16.10
N GLY A 154 -15.27 14.80 -17.19
CA GLY A 154 -16.16 15.54 -18.10
C GLY A 154 -17.53 15.87 -17.51
N GLU A 155 -17.94 15.24 -16.40
CA GLU A 155 -19.23 15.50 -15.76
C GLU A 155 -19.19 16.67 -14.72
N THR A 156 -18.00 17.07 -14.25
CA THR A 156 -17.90 18.08 -13.20
C THR A 156 -16.53 18.76 -13.09
N TYR A 157 -16.55 20.02 -12.73
CA TYR A 157 -15.37 20.80 -12.33
C TYR A 157 -15.18 20.84 -10.80
N HIS A 158 -16.11 20.27 -10.02
CA HIS A 158 -16.01 20.22 -8.56
C HIS A 158 -15.26 18.99 -8.10
N ARG A 159 -14.18 19.19 -7.36
CA ARG A 159 -13.34 18.12 -6.82
C ARG A 159 -14.12 17.09 -6.02
N ASP A 160 -14.97 17.53 -5.10
CA ASP A 160 -15.70 16.63 -4.20
C ASP A 160 -16.76 15.82 -4.96
N LYS A 161 -17.43 16.45 -5.93
CA LYS A 161 -18.37 15.76 -6.83
C LYS A 161 -17.67 14.74 -7.69
N PHE A 162 -16.48 15.05 -8.21
CA PHE A 162 -15.65 14.12 -8.98
C PHE A 162 -15.29 12.89 -8.16
N ILE A 163 -14.83 13.08 -6.90
CA ILE A 163 -14.51 11.97 -5.98
C ILE A 163 -15.74 11.11 -5.73
N SER A 164 -16.91 11.74 -5.49
CA SER A 164 -18.17 11.01 -5.25
C SER A 164 -18.58 10.19 -6.48
N LEU A 165 -18.57 10.79 -7.68
CA LEU A 165 -18.88 10.09 -8.93
C LEU A 165 -17.99 8.87 -9.18
N LEU A 166 -16.71 8.98 -8.89
CA LEU A 166 -15.78 7.85 -9.03
C LEU A 166 -16.04 6.78 -7.98
N LYS A 167 -16.35 7.18 -6.76
CA LYS A 167 -16.69 6.24 -5.68
C LYS A 167 -17.93 5.42 -6.02
N ASP A 168 -18.97 6.04 -6.56
CA ASP A 168 -20.18 5.37 -7.02
C ASP A 168 -19.91 4.37 -8.14
N LYS A 169 -18.88 4.66 -8.97
CA LYS A 169 -18.39 3.76 -10.03
C LYS A 169 -17.37 2.72 -9.52
N GLY A 170 -17.15 2.62 -8.20
CA GLY A 170 -16.25 1.66 -7.56
C GLY A 170 -14.77 2.00 -7.66
N ILE A 171 -14.44 3.29 -7.78
CA ILE A 171 -13.07 3.82 -7.80
C ILE A 171 -12.89 4.80 -6.65
N ASP A 172 -12.06 4.46 -5.67
CA ASP A 172 -11.64 5.42 -4.67
C ASP A 172 -10.50 6.29 -5.20
N THR A 173 -10.54 7.58 -4.84
CA THR A 173 -9.55 8.56 -5.29
C THR A 173 -8.83 9.15 -4.10
N VAL A 174 -7.51 9.04 -4.08
CA VAL A 174 -6.64 9.65 -3.07
C VAL A 174 -5.89 10.82 -3.71
N LEU A 175 -6.29 12.03 -3.36
CA LEU A 175 -5.60 13.26 -3.75
C LEU A 175 -4.66 13.67 -2.63
N ARG A 176 -3.40 13.92 -2.97
CA ARG A 176 -2.41 14.49 -2.06
C ARG A 176 -2.37 15.99 -2.27
N LEU A 177 -2.58 16.72 -1.18
CA LEU A 177 -2.66 18.17 -1.18
C LEU A 177 -1.48 18.77 -0.43
N THR A 178 -0.97 19.90 -0.89
CA THR A 178 -0.09 20.76 -0.10
C THR A 178 -0.89 21.45 1.00
N ASP A 179 -0.22 22.11 1.95
CA ASP A 179 -0.86 22.89 3.02
C ASP A 179 -1.72 24.03 2.46
N GLU A 180 -1.41 24.51 1.27
CA GLU A 180 -2.17 25.53 0.51
C GLU A 180 -3.37 24.92 -0.24
N GLY A 181 -3.61 23.60 -0.14
CA GLY A 181 -4.70 22.91 -0.82
C GLY A 181 -4.46 22.55 -2.29
N ARG A 182 -3.24 22.76 -2.82
CA ARG A 182 -2.88 22.40 -4.19
C ARG A 182 -2.69 20.89 -4.32
N ILE A 183 -3.22 20.31 -5.40
CA ILE A 183 -3.02 18.89 -5.71
C ILE A 183 -1.60 18.69 -6.26
N TYR A 184 -0.80 17.85 -5.57
CA TYR A 184 0.51 17.43 -6.05
C TYR A 184 0.59 15.94 -6.39
N GLY A 185 -0.46 15.17 -6.10
CA GLY A 185 -0.53 13.77 -6.46
C GLY A 185 -1.96 13.26 -6.52
N ALA A 186 -2.24 12.39 -7.47
CA ALA A 186 -3.53 11.72 -7.62
C ALA A 186 -3.31 10.22 -7.81
N THR A 187 -4.03 9.41 -7.04
CA THR A 187 -4.00 7.94 -7.13
C THR A 187 -5.42 7.43 -7.15
N PHE A 188 -5.72 6.57 -8.10
CA PHE A 188 -7.02 5.96 -8.31
C PHE A 188 -6.97 4.48 -7.95
N ILE A 189 -7.85 4.05 -7.06
CA ILE A 189 -7.95 2.67 -6.59
C ILE A 189 -9.22 2.06 -7.17
N ASP A 190 -9.09 1.28 -8.23
CA ASP A 190 -10.22 0.63 -8.88
C ASP A 190 -10.48 -0.74 -8.24
N HIS A 191 -11.56 -0.83 -7.46
CA HIS A 191 -11.95 -2.03 -6.73
C HIS A 191 -12.48 -3.14 -7.64
N ARG A 192 -12.92 -2.81 -8.86
CA ARG A 192 -13.45 -3.76 -9.85
C ARG A 192 -12.31 -4.56 -10.48
N THR A 193 -11.22 -3.87 -10.82
CA THR A 193 -10.04 -4.49 -11.44
C THR A 193 -8.98 -4.88 -10.41
N GLY A 194 -9.08 -4.36 -9.18
CA GLY A 194 -8.06 -4.50 -8.16
C GLY A 194 -6.75 -3.80 -8.52
N CYS A 195 -6.80 -2.72 -9.29
CA CYS A 195 -5.62 -1.96 -9.69
C CYS A 195 -5.54 -0.61 -8.97
N VAL A 196 -4.33 -0.26 -8.57
CA VAL A 196 -4.00 1.04 -8.00
C VAL A 196 -3.11 1.77 -8.98
N LEU A 197 -3.55 2.91 -9.47
CA LEU A 197 -2.92 3.62 -10.57
C LEU A 197 -2.71 5.10 -10.23
N ASN A 198 -1.49 5.58 -10.35
CA ASN A 198 -1.23 7.02 -10.31
C ASN A 198 -1.80 7.69 -11.58
N GLY A 199 -2.36 8.87 -11.42
CA GLY A 199 -2.95 9.62 -12.53
C GLY A 199 -1.97 9.86 -13.68
N SER A 200 -0.72 10.21 -13.39
CA SER A 200 0.33 10.40 -14.40
C SER A 200 0.65 9.15 -15.24
N ARG A 201 0.39 7.95 -14.73
CA ARG A 201 0.55 6.69 -15.49
C ARG A 201 -0.60 6.42 -16.45
N MET A 202 -1.75 7.03 -16.22
CA MET A 202 -2.92 6.90 -17.08
C MET A 202 -2.96 7.97 -18.19
N GLY A 203 -2.18 9.03 -18.07
CA GLY A 203 -2.07 10.09 -19.05
C GLY A 203 -1.70 11.44 -18.45
N LYS A 204 -1.17 12.35 -19.26
CA LYS A 204 -0.80 13.69 -18.82
C LYS A 204 -2.01 14.47 -18.29
N GLU A 205 -3.17 14.23 -18.87
CA GLU A 205 -4.45 14.89 -18.53
C GLU A 205 -4.98 14.48 -17.15
N LEU A 206 -4.52 13.35 -16.61
CA LEU A 206 -4.85 12.87 -15.27
C LEU A 206 -3.70 13.12 -14.27
N SER A 207 -2.68 13.84 -14.68
CA SER A 207 -1.62 14.28 -13.77
C SER A 207 -2.16 15.22 -12.70
N ALA A 208 -1.45 15.35 -11.59
CA ALA A 208 -1.85 16.23 -10.49
C ALA A 208 -2.03 17.69 -10.93
N ASN A 209 -1.13 18.18 -11.80
CA ASN A 209 -1.22 19.54 -12.32
C ASN A 209 -2.45 19.73 -13.22
N ALA A 210 -2.73 18.80 -14.13
CA ALA A 210 -3.90 18.86 -14.99
C ALA A 210 -5.21 18.79 -14.19
N LEU A 211 -5.27 17.95 -13.16
CA LEU A 211 -6.41 17.90 -12.27
C LEU A 211 -6.57 19.18 -11.44
N GLN A 212 -5.46 19.76 -10.96
CA GLN A 212 -5.49 21.04 -10.28
C GLN A 212 -6.03 22.13 -11.18
N GLU A 213 -5.54 22.22 -12.42
CA GLU A 213 -6.00 23.17 -13.41
C GLU A 213 -7.50 22.99 -13.70
N HIS A 214 -7.94 21.76 -13.96
CA HIS A 214 -9.34 21.44 -14.20
C HIS A 214 -10.27 21.90 -13.07
N PHE A 215 -9.89 21.69 -11.81
CA PHE A 215 -10.71 22.08 -10.66
C PHE A 215 -10.56 23.56 -10.25
N THR A 216 -9.62 24.30 -10.84
CA THR A 216 -9.39 25.73 -10.56
C THR A 216 -10.03 26.63 -11.62
N LEU A 217 -10.47 26.07 -12.75
CA LEU A 217 -11.13 26.84 -13.79
C LEU A 217 -12.33 27.58 -13.21
N PRO A 218 -12.46 28.90 -13.45
CA PRO A 218 -13.61 29.65 -12.98
C PRO A 218 -14.87 29.12 -13.64
N TYR A 219 -15.89 28.88 -12.85
CA TYR A 219 -17.21 28.45 -13.29
C TYR A 219 -17.90 29.52 -14.14
N ALA A 220 -17.53 29.64 -15.39
CA ALA A 220 -18.32 30.35 -16.36
C ALA A 220 -19.31 29.36 -16.96
N ASN A 221 -20.58 29.38 -16.57
CA ASN A 221 -21.83 28.97 -17.21
C ASN A 221 -21.81 28.07 -18.46
N GLU A 222 -20.83 27.23 -18.65
CA GLU A 222 -20.71 26.40 -19.85
C GLU A 222 -20.88 24.92 -19.51
N LYS A 223 -21.72 24.27 -20.29
CA LYS A 223 -21.89 22.82 -20.30
C LYS A 223 -20.55 22.14 -20.42
N PRO A 224 -20.28 21.05 -19.68
CA PRO A 224 -19.05 20.31 -19.80
C PRO A 224 -18.75 19.99 -21.26
N ILE A 225 -17.58 20.37 -21.74
CA ILE A 225 -17.13 19.99 -23.08
C ILE A 225 -16.92 18.49 -23.07
N PRO A 226 -17.56 17.70 -23.96
CA PRO A 226 -17.30 16.28 -24.04
C PRO A 226 -15.83 16.06 -24.36
N PHE A 227 -15.11 15.43 -23.45
CA PHE A 227 -13.70 15.10 -23.60
C PHE A 227 -13.57 14.05 -24.70
N THR A 228 -13.16 14.47 -25.89
CA THR A 228 -12.86 13.55 -26.99
C THR A 228 -11.50 12.90 -26.76
N LEU A 229 -11.51 11.58 -26.61
CA LEU A 229 -10.30 10.78 -26.69
C LEU A 229 -9.71 10.93 -28.08
N HIS A 230 -8.61 11.68 -28.21
CA HIS A 230 -7.80 11.61 -29.42
C HIS A 230 -7.22 10.19 -29.52
N SER A 231 -7.69 9.46 -30.54
CA SER A 231 -7.15 8.18 -30.94
C SER A 231 -5.68 8.38 -31.39
N GLU A 232 -4.83 7.58 -30.77
CA GLU A 232 -3.53 7.10 -31.24
C GLU A 232 -2.75 8.00 -32.21
N GLU A 233 -1.96 8.91 -31.65
CA GLU A 233 -0.71 9.32 -32.30
C GLU A 233 0.44 8.61 -31.58
N THR A 234 1.15 7.81 -32.37
CA THR A 234 2.38 7.08 -32.02
C THR A 234 3.38 7.99 -31.34
N VAL A 235 3.60 7.72 -30.05
CA VAL A 235 4.63 8.42 -29.27
C VAL A 235 5.99 7.82 -29.65
N PRO A 236 7.00 8.64 -30.05
CA PRO A 236 8.36 8.16 -30.25
C PRO A 236 8.94 7.60 -28.95
N GLU A 237 9.61 6.50 -29.07
CA GLU A 237 10.26 5.70 -28.01
C GLU A 237 11.54 6.39 -27.48
N GLN A 238 11.45 7.62 -26.98
CA GLN A 238 12.55 8.28 -26.27
C GLN A 238 11.97 9.17 -25.15
N PHE A 239 11.41 8.52 -24.11
CA PHE A 239 11.24 9.20 -22.85
C PHE A 239 12.03 8.42 -21.78
N VAL A 240 13.26 8.86 -21.59
CA VAL A 240 14.07 8.54 -20.42
C VAL A 240 13.22 8.86 -19.21
N MET A 241 12.91 7.84 -18.42
CA MET A 241 12.29 8.01 -17.12
C MET A 241 13.24 8.83 -16.25
N GLN A 242 12.99 10.11 -16.16
CA GLN A 242 13.41 10.85 -14.98
C GLN A 242 12.49 10.36 -13.87
N ASP A 243 13.06 9.61 -12.96
CA ASP A 243 12.49 9.39 -11.64
C ASP A 243 12.33 10.76 -11.00
N ASP A 244 11.11 11.34 -11.11
CA ASP A 244 10.69 12.46 -10.28
C ASP A 244 10.58 11.97 -8.82
N ASN A 245 11.70 11.49 -8.30
CA ASN A 245 11.89 11.12 -6.90
C ASN A 245 12.45 12.33 -6.12
N GLU A 246 12.24 13.52 -6.62
CA GLU A 246 12.33 14.72 -5.79
C GLU A 246 11.03 14.84 -5.00
N ASN A 247 10.95 14.03 -3.95
CA ASN A 247 10.18 14.36 -2.79
C ASN A 247 10.70 15.72 -2.29
N PRO A 248 9.90 16.79 -2.34
CA PRO A 248 10.16 17.88 -1.43
C PRO A 248 10.04 17.24 -0.05
N SER A 249 11.15 17.15 0.66
CA SER A 249 11.27 16.78 2.06
C SER A 249 10.24 17.60 2.82
N PHE A 250 9.04 17.04 2.96
CA PHE A 250 8.02 17.63 3.79
C PHE A 250 8.50 17.52 5.21
N GLY A 251 8.85 18.66 5.74
CA GLY A 251 9.35 18.95 7.08
C GLY A 251 8.98 17.96 8.15
N LEU A 252 9.78 16.95 8.31
CA LEU A 252 10.16 16.49 9.61
C LEU A 252 11.34 17.38 10.05
N GLY A 253 11.04 18.65 10.28
CA GLY A 253 11.89 19.58 10.98
C GLY A 253 12.08 19.19 12.44
N LEU A 254 12.28 17.90 12.72
CA LEU A 254 12.50 17.36 14.07
C LEU A 254 13.56 16.28 14.12
N LEU A 255 14.33 16.09 13.03
CA LEU A 255 15.53 15.28 13.07
C LEU A 255 16.69 16.06 12.46
N ASN A 256 17.05 17.14 13.13
CA ASN A 256 18.34 17.78 12.95
C ASN A 256 19.41 16.83 13.52
N PRO A 257 20.40 16.37 12.75
CA PRO A 257 21.39 15.40 13.24
C PRO A 257 22.41 15.98 14.23
N SER A 258 22.22 17.22 14.70
CA SER A 258 23.08 17.87 15.71
C SER A 258 22.42 18.06 17.06
N GLY A 259 21.23 17.53 17.31
CA GLY A 259 20.61 17.55 18.64
C GLY A 259 20.49 16.12 19.16
N GLN A 260 21.22 15.78 20.20
CA GLN A 260 21.12 14.54 20.96
C GLN A 260 19.71 14.39 21.56
N ALA A 261 18.78 13.84 20.78
CA ALA A 261 17.59 13.22 21.34
C ALA A 261 17.94 11.75 21.56
N VAL A 262 18.49 11.47 22.74
CA VAL A 262 18.74 10.12 23.24
C VAL A 262 17.38 9.43 23.35
N ASN A 263 17.11 8.49 22.46
CA ASN A 263 15.92 7.66 22.52
C ASN A 263 16.17 6.56 23.56
N VAL A 264 15.73 6.80 24.79
CA VAL A 264 15.98 5.95 25.98
C VAL A 264 15.60 4.48 25.71
N GLU A 265 14.59 4.23 24.88
CA GLU A 265 14.17 2.87 24.49
C GLU A 265 15.15 2.18 23.54
N GLU A 266 15.85 2.93 22.70
CA GLU A 266 16.85 2.40 21.78
C GLU A 266 18.15 2.06 22.51
N GLU A 267 18.54 2.87 23.49
CA GLU A 267 19.66 2.56 24.36
C GLU A 267 19.42 1.33 25.23
N ASP A 268 18.22 1.17 25.77
CA ASP A 268 17.85 -0.03 26.54
C ASP A 268 17.79 -1.29 25.67
N PHE A 269 17.38 -1.18 24.41
CA PHE A 269 17.44 -2.30 23.48
C PHE A 269 18.88 -2.69 23.13
N ILE A 270 19.75 -1.71 22.87
CA ILE A 270 21.18 -1.93 22.60
C ILE A 270 21.87 -2.52 23.84
N ARG A 271 21.51 -2.07 25.03
CA ARG A 271 22.02 -2.58 26.32
C ARG A 271 21.58 -4.04 26.56
N LYS A 272 20.34 -4.39 26.26
CA LYS A 272 19.83 -5.78 26.32
C LYS A 272 20.54 -6.70 25.31
N MET A 273 20.80 -6.22 24.10
CA MET A 273 21.53 -6.98 23.07
C MET A 273 22.99 -7.20 23.44
N LYS A 274 23.67 -6.20 24.01
CA LYS A 274 25.05 -6.33 24.53
C LYS A 274 25.14 -7.31 25.71
N ARG A 275 24.17 -7.33 26.63
CA ARG A 275 24.09 -8.32 27.71
C ARG A 275 23.87 -9.76 27.21
N ARG A 276 23.08 -9.94 26.16
CA ARG A 276 22.85 -11.26 25.55
C ARG A 276 24.11 -11.81 24.84
N LYS A 277 24.92 -10.94 24.22
CA LYS A 277 26.20 -11.31 23.60
C LYS A 277 27.25 -11.73 24.65
N LYS A 278 27.30 -11.01 25.80
CA LYS A 278 28.25 -11.32 26.92
C LYS A 278 27.92 -12.64 27.63
N ARG A 279 26.64 -13.06 27.67
CA ARG A 279 26.22 -14.36 28.23
C ARG A 279 26.54 -15.56 27.34
N LYS A 280 26.61 -15.39 25.99
CA LYS A 280 26.99 -16.46 25.06
C LYS A 280 28.50 -16.73 24.97
N GLY A 281 29.33 -15.79 25.48
CA GLY A 281 30.79 -15.91 25.44
C GLY A 281 31.45 -16.53 26.68
N LYS A 282 30.67 -16.94 27.71
CA LYS A 282 31.20 -17.51 28.98
C LYS A 282 30.81 -18.98 29.19
N GLY A 283 30.80 -19.77 28.16
CA GLY A 283 30.51 -21.20 28.28
C GLY A 283 31.26 -22.01 27.22
N ARG A 284 32.57 -22.22 27.47
CA ARG A 284 33.31 -23.43 27.16
C ARG A 284 34.81 -23.19 27.28
N THR A 285 35.33 -23.49 28.46
CA THR A 285 36.68 -23.96 28.62
C THR A 285 36.59 -25.15 29.55
N ILE A 286 36.68 -26.28 29.03
CA ILE A 286 37.43 -27.49 29.49
C ILE A 286 37.57 -28.36 28.25
#